data_ce0705a37b812ffac328803b21068bf6
#
_entry.id   ce0705a37b812ffac328803b21068bf6
#
_cell.length_a   1.000
_cell.length_b   1.000
_cell.length_c   1.000
_cell.angle_alpha   90.00
_cell.angle_beta   90.00
_cell.angle_gamma   90.00
#
_symmetry.space_group_name_H-M   'P 1'
#
loop_
_entity.id
_entity.type
_entity.pdbx_description
1 polymer ?
#
loop_
_entity_poly.entity_id
_entity_poly.type
_entity_poly.pdbx_seq_one_letter_code
_entity_poly.pdbx_strand_id
1 'polypeptide(L)'
;EEYEYQAVADGARTAQKNSFTSAVFKTRIYQKYVHKDKKKAANFLLGVLMYYDCLSICEFKKTEALEEVQFVIAGKRIIAQAVYDILTDIMQEKKVHLLDEDELMAAKGAFRLAELYYKWKEGE
;
A
#
# COMPACT_ATOMS: atom_id res chain seq x y z
N GLU A 1 -7.19 0.31 -15.51
CA GLU A 1 -6.67 -0.87 -14.77
C GLU A 1 -7.72 -1.32 -13.76
N GLU A 2 -7.94 -2.60 -13.68
CA GLU A 2 -8.96 -3.20 -12.81
C GLU A 2 -8.30 -3.90 -11.62
N TYR A 3 -8.78 -3.58 -10.42
CA TYR A 3 -8.30 -4.17 -9.18
C TYR A 3 -8.92 -5.54 -8.96
N GLU A 4 -8.10 -6.53 -8.64
CA GLU A 4 -8.54 -7.88 -8.28
C GLU A 4 -8.01 -8.28 -6.90
N TYR A 5 -8.87 -8.16 -5.92
CA TYR A 5 -8.56 -8.44 -4.51
C TYR A 5 -7.90 -9.80 -4.29
N GLN A 6 -8.44 -10.87 -4.86
CA GLN A 6 -7.91 -12.22 -4.62
C GLN A 6 -6.47 -12.36 -5.10
N ALA A 7 -6.15 -11.83 -6.27
CA ALA A 7 -4.78 -11.88 -6.80
C ALA A 7 -3.82 -11.05 -5.95
N VAL A 8 -4.23 -9.87 -5.50
CA VAL A 8 -3.45 -9.03 -4.59
C VAL A 8 -3.22 -9.75 -3.25
N ALA A 9 -4.25 -10.33 -2.67
CA ALA A 9 -4.15 -11.08 -1.42
C ALA A 9 -3.22 -12.28 -1.54
N ASP A 10 -3.32 -13.04 -2.64
CA ASP A 10 -2.45 -14.19 -2.91
C ASP A 10 -0.98 -13.76 -3.06
N GLY A 11 -0.73 -12.64 -3.73
CA GLY A 11 0.60 -12.05 -3.85
C GLY A 11 1.17 -11.63 -2.51
N ALA A 12 0.40 -10.94 -1.71
CA ALA A 12 0.80 -10.51 -0.36
C ALA A 12 1.09 -11.70 0.56
N ARG A 13 0.25 -12.73 0.56
CA ARG A 13 0.48 -13.96 1.34
C ARG A 13 1.71 -14.72 0.87
N THR A 14 1.98 -14.72 -0.42
CA THR A 14 3.22 -15.31 -0.98
C THR A 14 4.45 -14.55 -0.49
N ALA A 15 4.41 -13.22 -0.50
CA ALA A 15 5.48 -12.38 0.03
C ALA A 15 5.70 -12.61 1.53
N GLN A 16 4.63 -12.76 2.30
CA GLN A 16 4.68 -13.02 3.74
C GLN A 16 5.43 -14.32 4.08
N LYS A 17 5.34 -15.33 3.23
CA LYS A 17 5.91 -16.66 3.44
C LYS A 17 7.28 -16.87 2.80
N ASN A 18 7.77 -15.92 2.01
CA ASN A 18 8.97 -16.07 1.19
C ASN A 18 9.86 -14.83 1.28
N SER A 19 11.10 -14.95 0.80
CA SER A 19 11.95 -13.79 0.57
C SER A 19 11.42 -12.95 -0.60
N PHE A 20 11.83 -11.70 -0.69
CA PHE A 20 11.46 -10.82 -1.79
C PHE A 20 11.78 -11.44 -3.16
N THR A 21 13.01 -11.92 -3.35
CA THR A 21 13.44 -12.54 -4.60
C THR A 21 12.60 -13.76 -4.97
N SER A 22 12.31 -14.62 -4.02
CA SER A 22 11.46 -15.80 -4.21
C SER A 22 10.02 -15.43 -4.56
N ALA A 23 9.45 -14.42 -3.89
CA ALA A 23 8.09 -13.96 -4.15
C ALA A 23 7.97 -13.36 -5.55
N VAL A 24 8.94 -12.56 -5.97
CA VAL A 24 8.97 -11.98 -7.33
C VAL A 24 9.12 -13.08 -8.39
N PHE A 25 9.97 -14.07 -8.15
CA PHE A 25 10.09 -15.22 -9.04
C PHE A 25 8.78 -16.03 -9.16
N LYS A 26 8.08 -16.21 -8.05
CA LYS A 26 6.77 -16.86 -8.04
C LYS A 26 5.70 -16.10 -8.82
N THR A 27 5.80 -14.79 -8.90
CA THR A 27 4.94 -13.98 -9.78
C THR A 27 5.07 -14.41 -11.23
N ARG A 28 6.29 -14.68 -11.70
CA ARG A 28 6.53 -15.15 -13.06
C ARG A 28 5.96 -16.54 -13.30
N ILE A 29 6.08 -17.43 -12.31
CA ILE A 29 5.47 -18.76 -12.36
C ILE A 29 3.94 -18.65 -12.37
N TYR A 30 3.37 -17.79 -11.54
CA TYR A 30 1.94 -17.53 -11.47
C TYR A 30 1.39 -17.10 -12.82
N GLN A 31 2.05 -16.14 -13.47
CA GLN A 31 1.68 -15.66 -14.79
C GLN A 31 1.75 -16.77 -15.87
N LYS A 32 2.82 -17.54 -15.84
CA LYS A 32 3.11 -18.52 -16.91
C LYS A 32 2.30 -19.81 -16.80
N TYR A 33 2.08 -20.29 -15.58
CA TYR A 33 1.55 -21.62 -15.35
C TYR A 33 0.21 -21.67 -14.62
N VAL A 34 -0.09 -20.71 -13.77
CA VAL A 34 -1.32 -20.72 -12.97
C VAL A 34 -2.41 -19.88 -13.65
N HIS A 35 -2.11 -18.65 -13.96
CA HIS A 35 -3.01 -17.74 -14.65
C HIS A 35 -2.31 -17.06 -15.81
N LYS A 36 -2.70 -17.42 -17.03
CA LYS A 36 -2.23 -16.76 -18.26
C LYS A 36 -2.81 -15.35 -18.44
N ASP A 37 -3.69 -14.94 -17.55
CA ASP A 37 -4.29 -13.62 -17.52
C ASP A 37 -3.28 -12.60 -16.98
N LYS A 38 -2.85 -11.69 -17.84
CA LYS A 38 -1.89 -10.62 -17.49
C LYS A 38 -2.39 -9.72 -16.38
N LYS A 39 -3.70 -9.50 -16.29
CA LYS A 39 -4.33 -8.67 -15.27
C LYS A 39 -4.19 -9.29 -13.87
N LYS A 40 -4.48 -10.57 -13.76
CA LYS A 40 -4.29 -11.30 -12.49
C LYS A 40 -2.83 -11.34 -12.06
N ALA A 41 -1.93 -11.54 -13.00
CA ALA A 41 -0.49 -11.53 -12.73
C ALA A 41 -0.01 -10.15 -12.27
N ALA A 42 -0.51 -9.07 -12.87
CA ALA A 42 -0.18 -7.71 -12.45
C ALA A 42 -0.70 -7.42 -11.02
N ASN A 43 -1.92 -7.84 -10.70
CA ASN A 43 -2.47 -7.70 -9.36
C ASN A 43 -1.72 -8.56 -8.33
N PHE A 44 -1.31 -9.76 -8.70
CA PHE A 44 -0.47 -10.60 -7.84
C PHE A 44 0.87 -9.92 -7.54
N LEU A 45 1.55 -9.39 -8.53
CA LEU A 45 2.79 -8.63 -8.35
C LEU A 45 2.58 -7.39 -7.49
N LEU A 46 1.49 -6.67 -7.69
CA LEU A 46 1.11 -5.53 -6.84
C LEU A 46 1.01 -5.96 -5.37
N GLY A 47 0.37 -7.08 -5.10
CA GLY A 47 0.28 -7.65 -3.75
C GLY A 47 1.65 -7.96 -3.13
N VAL A 48 2.55 -8.57 -3.92
CA VAL A 48 3.92 -8.85 -3.48
C VAL A 48 4.65 -7.56 -3.11
N LEU A 49 4.63 -6.56 -3.97
CA LEU A 49 5.37 -5.31 -3.76
C LEU A 49 4.80 -4.49 -2.59
N MET A 50 3.48 -4.33 -2.54
CA MET A 50 2.84 -3.55 -1.48
C MET A 50 2.92 -4.23 -0.12
N TYR A 51 3.06 -5.54 -0.06
CA TYR A 51 3.31 -6.25 1.19
C TYR A 51 4.58 -5.75 1.89
N TYR A 52 5.68 -5.58 1.15
CA TYR A 52 6.95 -5.12 1.73
C TYR A 52 6.87 -3.67 2.20
N ASP A 53 6.14 -2.81 1.50
CA ASP A 53 5.90 -1.44 1.96
C ASP A 53 5.09 -1.44 3.26
N CYS A 54 4.02 -2.24 3.33
CA CYS A 54 3.22 -2.40 4.53
C CYS A 54 4.02 -3.00 5.69
N LEU A 55 4.88 -3.97 5.42
CA LEU A 55 5.77 -4.57 6.42
C LEU A 55 6.69 -3.51 7.02
N SER A 56 7.31 -2.68 6.20
CA SER A 56 8.18 -1.60 6.66
C SER A 56 7.45 -0.60 7.54
N ILE A 57 6.21 -0.22 7.18
CA ILE A 57 5.36 0.67 7.97
C ILE A 57 5.02 0.04 9.33
N CYS A 58 4.65 -1.23 9.35
CA CYS A 58 4.31 -1.93 10.59
C CYS A 58 5.53 -2.13 11.50
N GLU A 59 6.70 -2.40 10.93
CA GLU A 59 7.96 -2.46 11.67
C GLU A 59 8.34 -1.10 12.27
N PHE A 60 8.19 -0.03 11.52
CA PHE A 60 8.40 1.33 12.01
C PHE A 60 7.48 1.64 13.20
N LYS A 61 6.18 1.31 13.08
CA LYS A 61 5.21 1.46 14.18
C LYS A 61 5.68 0.76 15.45
N LYS A 62 6.17 -0.46 15.34
CA LYS A 62 6.68 -1.24 16.49
C LYS A 62 7.95 -0.63 17.09
N THR A 63 8.90 -0.24 16.24
CA THR A 63 10.20 0.32 16.66
C THR A 63 10.01 1.62 17.43
N GLU A 64 9.10 2.49 16.97
CA GLU A 64 8.82 3.78 17.61
C GLU A 64 7.76 3.67 18.73
N ALA A 65 7.32 2.47 19.07
CA ALA A 65 6.28 2.22 20.08
C ALA A 65 4.99 3.04 19.88
N LEU A 66 4.56 3.17 18.62
CA LEU A 66 3.39 3.96 18.25
C LEU A 66 2.11 3.11 18.27
N GLU A 67 1.71 2.63 19.44
CA GLU A 67 0.57 1.72 19.59
C GLU A 67 -0.78 2.35 19.23
N GLU A 68 -0.92 3.64 19.48
CA GLU A 68 -2.18 4.39 19.25
C GLU A 68 -2.26 5.04 17.85
N VAL A 69 -1.40 4.67 16.93
CA VAL A 69 -1.36 5.25 15.60
C VAL A 69 -2.51 4.75 14.72
N GLN A 70 -3.12 5.66 14.00
CA GLN A 70 -4.06 5.37 12.92
C GLN A 70 -3.34 5.44 11.58
N PHE A 71 -3.66 4.51 10.68
CA PHE A 71 -3.20 4.56 9.30
C PHE A 71 -4.23 5.27 8.43
N VAL A 72 -3.81 6.28 7.72
CA VAL A 72 -4.64 6.98 6.73
C VAL A 72 -4.01 6.78 5.36
N ILE A 73 -4.71 6.08 4.48
CA ILE A 73 -4.21 5.71 3.17
C ILE A 73 -4.80 6.67 2.13
N ALA A 74 -3.94 7.31 1.36
CA ALA A 74 -4.31 8.20 0.27
C ALA A 74 -3.38 7.96 -0.93
N GLY A 75 -3.88 8.15 -2.14
CA GLY A 75 -3.08 8.00 -3.36
C GLY A 75 -3.88 7.42 -4.51
N LYS A 76 -3.18 6.90 -5.50
CA LYS A 76 -3.81 6.26 -6.66
C LYS A 76 -4.67 5.08 -6.21
N ARG A 77 -5.91 5.04 -6.68
CA ARG A 77 -6.96 4.12 -6.25
C ARG A 77 -6.50 2.67 -6.08
N ILE A 78 -5.87 2.10 -7.09
CA ILE A 78 -5.47 0.68 -7.08
C ILE A 78 -4.40 0.42 -6.02
N ILE A 79 -3.40 1.29 -5.92
CA ILE A 79 -2.30 1.17 -4.95
C ILE A 79 -2.85 1.37 -3.53
N ALA A 80 -3.64 2.40 -3.33
CA ALA A 80 -4.25 2.70 -2.02
C ALA A 80 -5.15 1.56 -1.56
N GLN A 81 -5.95 0.99 -2.45
CA GLN A 81 -6.80 -0.16 -2.14
C GLN A 81 -5.97 -1.39 -1.76
N ALA A 82 -4.88 -1.67 -2.49
CA ALA A 82 -3.99 -2.78 -2.18
C ALA A 82 -3.34 -2.62 -0.79
N VAL A 83 -2.84 -1.44 -0.48
CA VAL A 83 -2.26 -1.15 0.84
C VAL A 83 -3.31 -1.31 1.94
N TYR A 84 -4.50 -0.78 1.75
CA TYR A 84 -5.60 -0.91 2.70
C TYR A 84 -5.95 -2.38 2.96
N ASP A 85 -6.14 -3.18 1.91
CA ASP A 85 -6.50 -4.59 2.04
C ASP A 85 -5.38 -5.42 2.72
N ILE A 86 -4.12 -5.13 2.40
CA ILE A 86 -2.99 -5.81 3.03
C ILE A 86 -2.89 -5.46 4.52
N LEU A 87 -3.00 -4.18 4.86
CA LEU A 87 -2.95 -3.76 6.27
C LEU A 87 -4.10 -4.35 7.08
N THR A 88 -5.31 -4.35 6.54
CA THR A 88 -6.50 -4.85 7.25
C THR A 88 -6.57 -6.37 7.28
N ASP A 89 -6.43 -7.04 6.14
CA ASP A 89 -6.74 -8.48 6.00
C ASP A 89 -5.52 -9.38 6.19
N ILE A 90 -4.33 -8.92 5.82
CA ILE A 90 -3.11 -9.72 5.94
C ILE A 90 -2.37 -9.41 7.26
N MET A 91 -2.21 -8.14 7.59
CA MET A 91 -1.50 -7.69 8.79
C MET A 91 -2.41 -7.46 9.99
N GLN A 92 -3.72 -7.51 9.79
CA GLN A 92 -4.74 -7.40 10.84
C GLN A 92 -4.66 -6.09 11.65
N GLU A 93 -4.26 -5.01 11.01
CA GLU A 93 -4.31 -3.68 11.59
C GLU A 93 -5.77 -3.19 11.68
N LYS A 94 -6.15 -2.61 12.81
CA LYS A 94 -7.55 -2.26 13.11
C LYS A 94 -7.91 -0.83 12.79
N LYS A 95 -6.96 0.09 12.89
CA LYS A 95 -7.18 1.53 12.72
C LYS A 95 -6.69 2.00 11.37
N VAL A 96 -7.29 1.50 10.30
CA VAL A 96 -6.91 1.81 8.92
C VAL A 96 -8.06 2.51 8.21
N HIS A 97 -7.79 3.66 7.62
CA HIS A 97 -8.76 4.48 6.89
C HIS A 97 -8.30 4.68 5.45
N LEU A 98 -9.17 4.36 4.50
CA LEU A 98 -8.94 4.62 3.09
C LEU A 98 -9.68 5.89 2.68
N LEU A 99 -8.95 6.88 2.17
CA LEU A 99 -9.52 8.10 1.62
C LEU A 99 -9.91 7.90 0.16
N ASP A 100 -11.00 8.56 -0.25
CA ASP A 100 -11.40 8.58 -1.65
C ASP A 100 -10.33 9.26 -2.51
N GLU A 101 -10.16 8.75 -3.73
CA GLU A 101 -9.25 9.32 -4.69
C GLU A 101 -9.69 10.74 -5.08
N ASP A 102 -8.80 11.71 -4.86
CA ASP A 102 -8.95 13.08 -5.33
C ASP A 102 -7.75 13.42 -6.22
N GLU A 103 -7.98 13.64 -7.50
CA GLU A 103 -6.93 13.99 -8.47
C GLU A 103 -6.17 15.26 -8.09
N LEU A 104 -6.80 16.14 -7.31
CA LEU A 104 -6.20 17.39 -6.83
C LEU A 104 -5.57 17.28 -5.44
N MET A 105 -5.57 16.09 -4.84
CA MET A 105 -5.09 15.89 -3.46
C MET A 105 -3.65 16.39 -3.26
N ALA A 106 -2.74 16.06 -4.18
CA ALA A 106 -1.35 16.52 -4.13
C ALA A 106 -1.23 18.05 -4.25
N ALA A 107 -2.00 18.64 -5.14
CA ALA A 107 -2.04 20.11 -5.32
C ALA A 107 -2.62 20.81 -4.09
N LYS A 108 -3.71 20.29 -3.52
CA LYS A 108 -4.29 20.82 -2.27
C LYS A 108 -3.32 20.71 -1.11
N GLY A 109 -2.61 19.58 -0.99
CA GLY A 109 -1.59 19.38 0.04
C GLY A 109 -0.43 20.36 -0.10
N ALA A 110 0.10 20.55 -1.31
CA ALA A 110 1.15 21.50 -1.59
C ALA A 110 0.72 22.94 -1.27
N PHE A 111 -0.49 23.34 -1.66
CA PHE A 111 -1.07 24.63 -1.33
C PHE A 111 -1.16 24.85 0.18
N ARG A 112 -1.64 23.85 0.92
CA ARG A 112 -1.75 23.92 2.38
C ARG A 112 -0.39 24.04 3.06
N LEU A 113 0.61 23.32 2.58
CA LEU A 113 1.98 23.45 3.08
C LEU A 113 2.55 24.85 2.85
N ALA A 114 2.30 25.42 1.67
CA ALA A 114 2.72 26.79 1.36
C ALA A 114 2.04 27.80 2.29
N GLU A 115 0.73 27.69 2.53
CA GLU A 115 0.03 28.55 3.50
C GLU A 115 0.64 28.48 4.89
N LEU A 116 0.93 27.28 5.38
CA LEU A 116 1.53 27.05 6.71
C LEU A 116 2.94 27.65 6.79
N TYR A 117 3.72 27.50 5.72
CA TYR A 117 5.07 28.07 5.64
C TYR A 117 5.04 29.59 5.71
N TYR A 118 4.17 30.25 4.95
CA TYR A 118 4.06 31.71 4.97
C TYR A 118 3.56 32.24 6.31
N LYS A 119 2.59 31.59 6.94
CA LYS A 119 2.14 31.93 8.29
C LYS A 119 3.25 31.80 9.32
N TRP A 120 4.03 30.73 9.26
CA TRP A 120 5.17 30.52 10.13
C TRP A 120 6.22 31.62 9.95
N LYS A 121 6.55 31.95 8.70
CA LYS A 121 7.51 33.02 8.37
C LYS A 121 7.08 34.40 8.84
N GLU A 122 5.79 34.72 8.70
CA GLU A 122 5.23 35.99 9.19
C GLU A 122 5.24 36.08 10.74
N GLY A 123 5.20 34.96 11.44
CA GLY A 123 5.27 34.88 12.88
C GLY A 123 6.66 35.04 13.47
N GLU A 124 7.69 35.04 12.64
CA GLU A 124 9.06 35.34 13.05
C GLU A 124 9.26 36.87 13.17
#